data_ec8a08296cfad9619dc4553cfa51cee5
#
_entry.id   ec8a08296cfad9619dc4553cfa51cee5
#
_cell.length_a   1.000
_cell.length_b   1.000
_cell.length_c   1.000
_cell.angle_alpha   90.00
_cell.angle_beta   90.00
_cell.angle_gamma   90.00
#
_symmetry.space_group_name_H-M   'P 1'
#
loop_
_entity.id
_entity.type
_entity.pdbx_description
1 polymer ?
#
loop_
_entity_poly.entity_id
_entity_poly.type
_entity_poly.pdbx_seq_one_letter_code
_entity_poly.pdbx_strand_id
1 'polypeptide(L)' 'MRQHTAKENLEVTIKMLSIHIKILIDYYYNRNTSVVSDQEFDMLVKRLEVLEKEYAEASDE' A
#
# COMPACT_ATOMS: atom_id res chain seq x y z
N MET A 1 -13.07 -14.09 20.79
CA MET A 1 -12.04 -13.37 20.00
C MET A 1 -12.72 -12.64 18.86
N ARG A 2 -12.38 -11.38 18.72
CA ARG A 2 -13.01 -10.54 17.71
C ARG A 2 -12.36 -10.78 16.35
N GLN A 3 -13.17 -10.93 15.32
CA GLN A 3 -12.67 -11.06 13.95
C GLN A 3 -12.66 -9.70 13.29
N HIS A 4 -11.64 -9.49 12.48
CA HIS A 4 -11.56 -8.27 11.70
C HIS A 4 -12.53 -8.32 10.53
N THR A 5 -13.14 -7.18 10.23
CA THR A 5 -14.00 -7.06 9.06
C THR A 5 -13.14 -6.96 7.80
N ALA A 6 -13.78 -7.14 6.65
CA ALA A 6 -13.08 -6.98 5.37
C ALA A 6 -12.52 -5.58 5.24
N LYS A 7 -13.27 -4.57 5.71
CA LYS A 7 -12.82 -3.19 5.65
C LYS A 7 -11.59 -2.96 6.53
N GLU A 8 -11.59 -3.54 7.72
CA GLU A 8 -10.45 -3.43 8.62
C GLU A 8 -9.20 -4.08 8.01
N ASN A 9 -9.38 -5.22 7.35
CA ASN A 9 -8.28 -5.90 6.67
C ASN A 9 -7.72 -5.06 5.54
N LEU A 10 -8.58 -4.42 4.78
CA LEU A 10 -8.16 -3.52 3.71
C LEU A 10 -7.38 -2.34 4.29
N GLU A 11 -7.85 -1.78 5.39
CA GLU A 11 -7.18 -0.65 6.03
C GLU A 11 -5.75 -1.02 6.44
N VAL A 12 -5.57 -2.16 7.06
CA VAL A 12 -4.25 -2.63 7.48
C VAL A 12 -3.36 -2.86 6.26
N THR A 13 -3.89 -3.48 5.23
CA THR A 13 -3.13 -3.75 4.00
C THR A 13 -2.69 -2.44 3.35
N ILE A 14 -3.58 -1.46 3.28
CA ILE A 14 -3.26 -0.15 2.70
C ILE A 14 -2.16 0.52 3.51
N LYS A 15 -2.25 0.50 4.82
CA LYS A 15 -1.23 1.09 5.69
C LYS A 15 0.14 0.44 5.47
N MET A 16 0.17 -0.87 5.45
CA MET A 16 1.42 -1.61 5.27
C MET A 16 2.04 -1.29 3.92
N LEU A 17 1.24 -1.28 2.88
CA LEU A 17 1.73 -1.01 1.54
C LEU A 17 2.20 0.44 1.41
N SER A 18 1.47 1.38 2.01
CA SER A 18 1.87 2.78 2.01
C SER A 18 3.23 2.98 2.66
N ILE A 19 3.45 2.33 3.80
CA ILE A 19 4.71 2.41 4.51
C ILE A 19 5.83 1.81 3.66
N HIS A 20 5.56 0.69 3.02
CA HIS A 20 6.54 0.03 2.16
C HIS A 20 6.97 0.94 1.01
N ILE A 21 5.99 1.55 0.35
CA ILE A 21 6.27 2.45 -0.76
C ILE A 21 7.06 3.67 -0.28
N LYS A 22 6.70 4.20 0.89
CA LYS A 22 7.39 5.34 1.46
C LYS A 22 8.85 5.03 1.75
N ILE A 23 9.12 3.85 2.28
CA ILE A 23 10.48 3.41 2.54
C ILE A 23 11.28 3.31 1.25
N LEU A 24 10.69 2.78 0.19
CA LEU A 24 11.35 2.67 -1.10
C LEU A 24 11.68 4.03 -1.68
N ILE A 25 10.76 4.98 -1.57
CA ILE A 25 10.98 6.35 -2.03
C ILE A 25 12.12 6.99 -1.24
N ASP A 26 12.13 6.76 0.07
CA ASP A 26 13.14 7.31 0.94
C ASP A 26 14.53 6.80 0.56
N TYR A 27 14.64 5.51 0.29
CA TYR A 27 15.89 4.92 -0.19
C TYR A 27 16.34 5.54 -1.50
N TYR A 28 15.41 5.72 -2.42
CA TYR A 28 15.72 6.27 -3.73
C TYR A 28 16.29 7.68 -3.61
N TYR A 29 15.66 8.53 -2.81
CA TYR A 29 16.09 9.93 -2.71
C TYR A 29 17.30 10.12 -1.82
N ASN A 30 17.40 9.37 -0.73
CA ASN A 30 18.48 9.59 0.22
C ASN A 30 19.75 8.85 -0.13
N ARG A 31 19.64 7.70 -0.76
CA ARG A 31 20.80 6.89 -1.09
C ARG A 31 21.11 6.86 -2.57
N ASN A 32 20.27 7.48 -3.34
CA ASN A 32 20.41 7.50 -4.80
C ASN A 32 20.52 6.08 -5.33
N THR A 33 19.85 5.14 -4.70
CA THR A 33 19.87 3.74 -5.07
C THR A 33 18.45 3.26 -5.25
N SER A 34 18.19 2.62 -6.38
CA SER A 34 16.86 2.03 -6.62
C SER A 34 16.84 0.62 -6.05
N VAL A 35 15.98 0.39 -5.07
CA VAL A 35 15.83 -0.93 -4.46
C VAL A 35 14.99 -1.84 -5.35
N VAL A 36 14.08 -1.24 -6.11
CA VAL A 36 13.24 -1.96 -7.05
C VAL A 36 13.28 -1.25 -8.39
N SER A 37 12.91 -1.97 -9.44
CA SER A 37 12.82 -1.36 -10.77
C SER A 37 11.65 -0.39 -10.83
N ASP A 38 11.69 0.52 -11.81
CA ASP A 38 10.59 1.47 -12.02
C ASP A 38 9.28 0.73 -12.25
N GLN A 39 9.34 -0.38 -12.97
CA GLN A 39 8.16 -1.17 -13.27
C GLN A 39 7.57 -1.78 -12.00
N GLU A 40 8.41 -2.32 -11.14
CA GLU A 40 7.95 -2.89 -9.88
C GLU A 40 7.36 -1.83 -8.97
N PHE A 41 7.98 -0.66 -8.92
CA PHE A 41 7.49 0.44 -8.12
C PHE A 41 6.11 0.88 -8.62
N ASP A 42 5.97 1.01 -9.94
CA ASP A 42 4.71 1.40 -10.54
C ASP A 42 3.59 0.41 -10.21
N MET A 43 3.92 -0.88 -10.22
CA MET A 43 2.96 -1.92 -9.86
C MET A 43 2.50 -1.79 -8.42
N LEU A 44 3.41 -1.46 -7.51
CA LEU A 44 3.07 -1.26 -6.10
C LEU A 44 2.12 -0.09 -5.93
N VAL A 45 2.39 1.01 -6.62
CA VAL A 45 1.54 2.19 -6.56
C VAL A 45 0.14 1.87 -7.09
N LYS A 46 0.08 1.17 -8.22
CA LYS A 46 -1.21 0.79 -8.79
C LYS A 46 -1.99 -0.12 -7.87
N ARG A 47 -1.30 -1.05 -7.22
CA ARG A 47 -1.96 -1.94 -6.26
C ARG A 47 -2.54 -1.14 -5.10
N LEU A 48 -1.80 -0.15 -4.62
CA LEU A 48 -2.30 0.71 -3.55
C LEU A 48 -3.56 1.46 -3.98
N GLU A 49 -3.56 1.98 -5.19
CA GLU A 49 -4.73 2.68 -5.72
C GLU A 49 -5.96 1.78 -5.76
N VAL A 50 -5.77 0.53 -6.20
CA VAL A 50 -6.88 -0.43 -6.25
C VAL A 50 -7.40 -0.72 -4.85
N LEU A 51 -6.50 -0.91 -3.89
CA LEU A 51 -6.90 -1.18 -2.52
C LEU A 51 -7.64 -0.01 -1.89
N GLU A 52 -7.19 1.20 -2.18
CA GLU A 52 -7.86 2.40 -1.67
C GLU A 52 -9.26 2.54 -2.26
N LYS A 53 -9.41 2.19 -3.53
CA LYS A 53 -10.72 2.20 -4.16
C LYS A 53 -11.64 1.17 -3.52
N GLU A 54 -11.14 -0.03 -3.30
CA GLU A 54 -11.91 -1.06 -2.64
C GLU A 54 -12.33 -0.65 -1.24
N TYR A 55 -11.42 0.00 -0.52
CA TYR A 55 -11.73 0.49 0.83
C TYR A 55 -12.85 1.52 0.79
N ALA A 56 -12.77 2.44 -0.17
CA ALA A 56 -13.80 3.47 -0.31
C ALA A 56 -15.17 2.90 -0.63
N GLU A 57 -15.19 1.78 -1.35
CA GLU A 57 -16.43 1.12 -1.73
C GLU A 57 -16.92 0.12 -0.69
N ALA A 58 -16.10 -0.20 0.29
CA ALA A 58 -16.47 -1.18 1.30
C ALA A 58 -17.55 -0.64 2.23
N SER A 59 -18.43 -1.54 2.62
CA SER A 59 -19.52 -1.19 3.51
C SER A 59 -19.01 -1.04 4.95
N ASP A 60 -19.64 -0.14 5.70
CA ASP A 60 -19.30 0.11 7.10
C ASP A 60 -20.10 -0.71 8.07
N GLU A 61 -20.69 -1.77 7.66
CA GLU A 61 -21.51 -2.56 8.56
C GLU A 61 -20.75 -3.32 9.61
#